data_8ceace8c6c6848c0b4beac7157e3fa78
#
_entry.id   8ceace8c6c6848c0b4beac7157e3fa78
#
_cell.length_a   1.000
_cell.length_b   1.000
_cell.length_c   1.000
_cell.angle_alpha   90.00
_cell.angle_beta   90.00
_cell.angle_gamma   90.00
#
_symmetry.space_group_name_H-M   'P 1'
#
loop_
_entity.id
_entity.type
_entity.pdbx_description
1 polymer ?
#
loop_
_entity_poly.entity_id
_entity_poly.type
_entity_poly.pdbx_seq_one_letter_code
_entity_poly.pdbx_strand_id
1 'polypeptide(L)'
;MARAVARNRAWGSTAWVRWGFMLGLLGLAFQLSAAPARAYQEEEAERGAAVFARRCSTCHGDQGQGLTDEWRATWPPTHQNCWKANCHGPQPYPEDGFTLPRVVPALIGPGTLRRFATAADLYAYIRARMPFHAPGSLPEADYRAVTAFLLQRHGIPADGRPFDPEAARGIPLSAPTPPGEGRRTVLPAAILALGGVAAGGILLGVLLGLRRRRRSLWPSG
;
A
#
# COMPACT_ATOMS: atom_id res chain seq x y z
N MET A 1 -74.04 0.89 40.14
CA MET A 1 -72.79 1.64 40.36
C MET A 1 -71.63 0.73 39.98
N ALA A 2 -71.08 0.83 38.78
CA ALA A 2 -69.96 0.04 38.23
C ALA A 2 -68.77 0.97 38.00
N ARG A 3 -67.68 0.75 38.74
CA ARG A 3 -66.37 1.46 38.54
C ARG A 3 -65.60 0.82 37.41
N ALA A 4 -65.35 1.58 36.36
CA ALA A 4 -64.42 1.21 35.29
C ALA A 4 -62.98 1.35 35.77
N VAL A 5 -62.23 0.28 35.71
CA VAL A 5 -60.78 0.27 35.95
C VAL A 5 -60.04 0.50 34.64
N ALA A 6 -59.42 1.66 34.47
CA ALA A 6 -58.57 1.98 33.30
C ALA A 6 -57.22 1.21 33.45
N ARG A 7 -56.96 0.28 32.54
CA ARG A 7 -55.66 -0.38 32.42
C ARG A 7 -54.71 0.46 31.53
N ASN A 8 -53.78 1.17 32.16
CA ASN A 8 -52.66 1.78 31.46
C ASN A 8 -51.73 0.68 30.90
N ARG A 9 -51.72 0.50 29.59
CA ARG A 9 -50.69 -0.28 28.93
C ARG A 9 -49.49 0.62 28.71
N ALA A 10 -48.46 0.47 29.52
CA ALA A 10 -47.13 0.98 29.24
C ALA A 10 -46.52 0.13 28.10
N TRP A 11 -46.60 0.61 26.87
CA TRP A 11 -45.91 -0.01 25.73
C TRP A 11 -44.45 0.43 25.75
N GLY A 12 -43.62 -0.57 25.94
CA GLY A 12 -42.22 -0.53 26.25
C GLY A 12 -41.33 0.17 25.23
N SER A 13 -40.53 1.03 25.80
CA SER A 13 -39.38 1.70 25.18
C SER A 13 -38.18 0.77 24.89
N THR A 14 -38.33 -0.53 25.03
CA THR A 14 -37.22 -1.51 24.90
C THR A 14 -36.97 -1.97 23.47
N ALA A 15 -37.94 -1.76 22.56
CA ALA A 15 -37.79 -2.18 21.15
C ALA A 15 -36.75 -1.35 20.41
N TRP A 16 -36.68 -0.05 20.64
CA TRP A 16 -35.74 0.85 19.95
C TRP A 16 -34.28 0.61 20.31
N VAL A 17 -33.98 0.21 21.54
CA VAL A 17 -32.63 -0.08 22.02
C VAL A 17 -32.08 -1.35 21.35
N ARG A 18 -32.93 -2.36 21.12
CA ARG A 18 -32.51 -3.64 20.50
C ARG A 18 -32.19 -3.46 19.02
N TRP A 19 -32.89 -2.59 18.29
CA TRP A 19 -32.61 -2.31 16.88
C TRP A 19 -31.35 -1.48 16.71
N GLY A 20 -31.04 -0.54 17.60
CA GLY A 20 -29.81 0.24 17.57
C GLY A 20 -28.55 -0.61 17.78
N PHE A 21 -28.62 -1.62 18.65
CA PHE A 21 -27.49 -2.55 18.87
C PHE A 21 -27.26 -3.51 17.68
N MET A 22 -28.33 -3.97 17.01
CA MET A 22 -28.17 -4.83 15.84
C MET A 22 -27.57 -4.10 14.64
N LEU A 23 -27.95 -2.86 14.41
CA LEU A 23 -27.37 -2.05 13.32
C LEU A 23 -25.91 -1.66 13.62
N GLY A 24 -25.53 -1.46 14.87
CA GLY A 24 -24.16 -1.21 15.29
C GLY A 24 -23.23 -2.41 15.08
N LEU A 25 -23.72 -3.62 15.34
CA LEU A 25 -22.96 -4.86 15.13
C LEU A 25 -22.81 -5.21 13.64
N LEU A 26 -23.79 -4.89 12.79
CA LEU A 26 -23.68 -5.04 11.34
C LEU A 26 -22.69 -4.05 10.71
N GLY A 27 -22.55 -2.86 11.26
CA GLY A 27 -21.56 -1.86 10.83
C GLY A 27 -20.11 -2.26 11.16
N LEU A 28 -19.90 -3.01 12.25
CA LEU A 28 -18.55 -3.45 12.67
C LEU A 28 -18.03 -4.65 11.87
N ALA A 29 -18.91 -5.42 11.25
CA ALA A 29 -18.56 -6.61 10.48
C ALA A 29 -18.04 -6.28 9.05
N PHE A 30 -18.13 -5.04 8.57
CA PHE A 30 -17.76 -4.67 7.20
C PHE A 30 -16.37 -4.05 7.05
N GLN A 31 -15.57 -4.06 8.10
CA GLN A 31 -14.14 -3.74 8.02
C GLN A 31 -13.31 -5.01 7.78
N LEU A 32 -13.70 -5.82 6.81
CA LEU A 32 -12.78 -6.76 6.20
C LEU A 32 -11.76 -5.94 5.42
N SER A 33 -10.74 -5.46 6.13
CA SER A 33 -9.53 -4.97 5.50
C SER A 33 -9.05 -6.10 4.61
N ALA A 34 -9.11 -5.91 3.28
CA ALA A 34 -8.48 -6.83 2.37
C ALA A 34 -7.04 -7.01 2.85
N ALA A 35 -6.68 -8.23 3.26
CA ALA A 35 -5.31 -8.52 3.63
C ALA A 35 -4.43 -8.08 2.47
N PRO A 36 -3.28 -7.43 2.73
CA PRO A 36 -2.39 -7.01 1.65
C PRO A 36 -2.07 -8.23 0.78
N ALA A 37 -2.11 -8.03 -0.53
CA ALA A 37 -1.72 -9.07 -1.47
C ALA A 37 -0.32 -9.55 -1.12
N ARG A 38 -0.17 -10.84 -0.85
CA ARG A 38 1.06 -11.49 -0.39
C ARG A 38 1.53 -12.40 -1.51
N ALA A 39 2.85 -12.54 -1.68
CA ALA A 39 3.33 -12.94 -2.98
C ALA A 39 4.48 -13.94 -3.05
N TYR A 40 5.25 -14.17 -1.99
CA TYR A 40 6.49 -14.95 -2.09
C TYR A 40 7.02 -15.36 -0.71
N GLN A 41 8.04 -16.25 -0.68
CA GLN A 41 8.81 -16.56 0.54
C GLN A 41 9.95 -15.55 0.71
N GLU A 42 10.28 -15.20 1.96
CA GLU A 42 11.38 -14.27 2.27
C GLU A 42 12.72 -14.79 1.72
N GLU A 43 13.00 -16.08 1.89
CA GLU A 43 14.20 -16.74 1.40
C GLU A 43 14.29 -16.71 -0.14
N GLU A 44 13.15 -16.66 -0.82
CA GLU A 44 13.11 -16.49 -2.27
C GLU A 44 13.54 -15.09 -2.68
N ALA A 45 13.10 -14.06 -1.96
CA ALA A 45 13.55 -12.70 -2.19
C ALA A 45 15.05 -12.52 -1.87
N GLU A 46 15.56 -13.16 -0.83
CA GLU A 46 17.00 -13.16 -0.51
C GLU A 46 17.83 -13.80 -1.62
N ARG A 47 17.39 -14.95 -2.15
CA ARG A 47 18.03 -15.55 -3.35
C ARG A 47 17.95 -14.60 -4.54
N GLY A 48 16.83 -13.93 -4.69
CA GLY A 48 16.60 -12.92 -5.73
C GLY A 48 17.56 -11.74 -5.65
N ALA A 49 17.88 -11.28 -4.45
CA ALA A 49 18.90 -10.25 -4.23
C ALA A 49 20.27 -10.69 -4.78
N ALA A 50 20.64 -11.95 -4.53
CA ALA A 50 21.90 -12.51 -5.06
C ALA A 50 21.86 -12.67 -6.59
N VAL A 51 20.72 -13.04 -7.18
CA VAL A 51 20.54 -13.07 -8.64
C VAL A 51 20.66 -11.66 -9.21
N PHE A 52 19.97 -10.68 -8.60
CA PHE A 52 20.03 -9.28 -9.02
C PHE A 52 21.46 -8.75 -9.03
N ALA A 53 22.20 -8.95 -7.94
CA ALA A 53 23.59 -8.52 -7.83
C ALA A 53 24.48 -9.09 -8.94
N ARG A 54 24.29 -10.34 -9.32
CA ARG A 54 25.14 -11.00 -10.33
C ARG A 54 24.71 -10.76 -11.78
N ARG A 55 23.41 -10.56 -12.04
CA ARG A 55 22.84 -10.59 -13.39
C ARG A 55 22.16 -9.30 -13.84
N CYS A 56 21.83 -8.42 -12.90
CA CYS A 56 21.03 -7.22 -13.19
C CYS A 56 21.76 -5.92 -12.84
N SER A 57 22.52 -5.91 -11.73
CA SER A 57 23.12 -4.69 -11.17
C SER A 57 24.08 -3.98 -12.10
N THR A 58 24.81 -4.70 -12.92
CA THR A 58 25.73 -4.11 -13.92
C THR A 58 25.03 -3.03 -14.75
N CYS A 59 23.81 -3.29 -15.20
CA CYS A 59 23.03 -2.37 -16.01
C CYS A 59 22.05 -1.54 -15.19
N HIS A 60 21.42 -2.13 -14.17
CA HIS A 60 20.37 -1.46 -13.40
C HIS A 60 20.85 -0.77 -12.12
N GLY A 61 22.16 -0.79 -11.86
CA GLY A 61 22.74 -0.23 -10.62
C GLY A 61 22.66 -1.22 -9.44
N ASP A 62 23.59 -1.11 -8.52
CA ASP A 62 23.65 -1.95 -7.32
C ASP A 62 22.47 -1.75 -6.36
N GLN A 63 21.91 -0.52 -6.36
CA GLN A 63 20.69 -0.16 -5.64
C GLN A 63 19.42 -0.21 -6.51
N GLY A 64 19.54 -0.68 -7.76
CA GLY A 64 18.43 -0.65 -8.71
C GLY A 64 18.09 0.74 -9.25
N GLN A 65 19.03 1.68 -9.14
CA GLN A 65 18.86 3.09 -9.54
C GLN A 65 18.93 3.32 -11.06
N GLY A 66 19.18 2.28 -11.84
CA GLY A 66 19.41 2.38 -13.28
C GLY A 66 20.88 2.67 -13.63
N LEU A 67 21.17 2.81 -14.91
CA LEU A 67 22.52 3.08 -15.40
C LEU A 67 22.81 4.59 -15.37
N THR A 68 22.90 5.13 -14.16
CA THR A 68 23.19 6.56 -13.93
C THR A 68 24.67 6.89 -14.14
N ASP A 69 24.99 8.17 -14.27
CA ASP A 69 26.36 8.64 -14.40
C ASP A 69 27.17 8.34 -13.14
N GLU A 70 26.56 8.51 -11.98
CA GLU A 70 27.16 8.20 -10.68
C GLU A 70 27.49 6.71 -10.54
N TRP A 71 26.58 5.82 -10.96
CA TRP A 71 26.85 4.40 -10.96
C TRP A 71 28.01 4.04 -11.90
N ARG A 72 28.03 4.58 -13.12
CA ARG A 72 29.12 4.34 -14.07
C ARG A 72 30.46 4.90 -13.58
N ALA A 73 30.46 6.00 -12.84
CA ALA A 73 31.66 6.60 -12.29
C ALA A 73 32.34 5.71 -11.22
N THR A 74 31.67 4.72 -10.64
CA THR A 74 32.29 3.74 -9.73
C THR A 74 33.18 2.72 -10.45
N TRP A 75 33.15 2.64 -11.78
CA TRP A 75 33.90 1.69 -12.56
C TRP A 75 35.22 2.27 -13.04
N PRO A 76 36.16 1.42 -13.48
CA PRO A 76 37.39 1.90 -14.09
C PRO A 76 37.11 2.88 -15.24
N PRO A 77 37.89 3.94 -15.42
CA PRO A 77 37.65 4.95 -16.46
C PRO A 77 37.45 4.39 -17.87
N THR A 78 38.09 3.29 -18.19
CA THR A 78 37.94 2.59 -19.48
C THR A 78 36.60 1.91 -19.68
N HIS A 79 35.79 1.69 -18.60
CA HIS A 79 34.50 1.02 -18.60
C HIS A 79 33.32 1.93 -18.28
N GLN A 80 33.53 3.24 -18.07
CA GLN A 80 32.46 4.16 -17.73
C GLN A 80 31.57 4.54 -18.91
N ASN A 81 32.07 4.45 -20.14
CA ASN A 81 31.31 4.70 -21.36
C ASN A 81 30.80 3.40 -21.98
N CYS A 82 29.66 2.94 -21.53
CA CYS A 82 29.03 1.70 -22.03
C CYS A 82 28.70 1.78 -23.54
N TRP A 83 28.44 2.97 -24.09
CA TRP A 83 28.06 3.19 -25.50
C TRP A 83 29.22 3.50 -26.41
N LYS A 84 30.43 3.29 -25.99
CA LYS A 84 31.62 3.45 -26.86
C LYS A 84 31.55 2.45 -28.03
N ALA A 85 32.06 2.86 -29.18
CA ALA A 85 32.28 1.94 -30.30
C ALA A 85 33.14 0.74 -29.85
N ASN A 86 32.83 -0.44 -30.33
CA ASN A 86 33.41 -1.72 -29.90
C ASN A 86 33.13 -2.13 -28.44
N CYS A 87 32.15 -1.48 -27.78
CA CYS A 87 31.55 -1.94 -26.53
C CYS A 87 30.07 -2.24 -26.81
N HIS A 88 29.14 -1.44 -26.24
CA HIS A 88 27.69 -1.60 -26.44
C HIS A 88 27.07 -0.44 -27.23
N GLY A 89 27.88 0.23 -28.04
CA GLY A 89 27.48 1.30 -28.96
C GLY A 89 27.01 0.78 -30.31
N PRO A 90 27.05 1.64 -31.35
CA PRO A 90 26.55 1.31 -32.69
C PRO A 90 27.23 0.13 -33.40
N GLN A 91 28.43 -0.20 -32.96
CA GLN A 91 29.21 -1.33 -33.48
C GLN A 91 29.68 -2.16 -32.30
N PRO A 92 28.78 -2.95 -31.69
CA PRO A 92 29.14 -3.77 -30.56
C PRO A 92 30.16 -4.83 -30.94
N TYR A 93 30.95 -5.29 -29.96
CA TYR A 93 31.95 -6.32 -30.18
C TYR A 93 31.30 -7.61 -30.71
N PRO A 94 31.86 -8.27 -31.74
CA PRO A 94 31.12 -9.25 -32.54
C PRO A 94 30.67 -10.50 -31.79
N GLU A 95 31.42 -10.95 -30.78
CA GLU A 95 31.22 -12.29 -30.18
C GLU A 95 30.11 -12.31 -29.11
N ASP A 96 29.88 -11.18 -28.43
CA ASP A 96 28.83 -11.03 -27.42
C ASP A 96 28.07 -9.70 -27.61
N GLY A 97 28.09 -9.21 -28.83
CA GLY A 97 27.72 -7.85 -29.16
C GLY A 97 26.22 -7.60 -29.09
N PHE A 98 25.82 -6.79 -28.13
CA PHE A 98 24.48 -6.19 -28.09
C PHE A 98 24.61 -4.67 -27.98
N THR A 99 23.70 -3.97 -28.61
CA THR A 99 23.62 -2.51 -28.49
C THR A 99 22.77 -2.18 -27.25
N LEU A 100 23.37 -1.49 -26.28
CA LEU A 100 22.72 -1.09 -25.09
C LEU A 100 21.75 0.09 -25.35
N PRO A 101 20.49 0.04 -24.89
CA PRO A 101 19.60 1.20 -24.92
C PRO A 101 20.22 2.40 -24.20
N ARG A 102 19.98 3.61 -24.72
CA ARG A 102 20.50 4.85 -24.09
C ARG A 102 19.98 5.09 -22.68
N VAL A 103 18.81 4.54 -22.38
CA VAL A 103 18.20 4.62 -21.07
C VAL A 103 18.02 3.21 -20.53
N VAL A 104 18.70 2.90 -19.46
CA VAL A 104 18.44 1.71 -18.65
C VAL A 104 17.73 2.18 -17.38
N PRO A 105 16.46 1.81 -17.21
CA PRO A 105 15.62 2.42 -16.17
C PRO A 105 16.02 1.95 -14.78
N ALA A 106 15.73 2.79 -13.78
CA ALA A 106 15.65 2.36 -12.40
C ALA A 106 14.56 1.30 -12.23
N LEU A 107 14.83 0.32 -11.37
CA LEU A 107 13.89 -0.75 -11.00
C LEU A 107 13.42 -0.61 -9.56
N ILE A 108 14.16 0.10 -8.71
CA ILE A 108 13.88 0.28 -7.29
C ILE A 108 13.81 1.78 -7.00
N GLY A 109 12.81 2.18 -6.23
CA GLY A 109 12.59 3.57 -5.85
C GLY A 109 11.20 4.10 -6.23
N PRO A 110 10.88 5.33 -5.80
CA PRO A 110 9.56 5.93 -6.04
C PRO A 110 9.25 6.03 -7.54
N GLY A 111 8.08 5.57 -7.93
CA GLY A 111 7.60 5.72 -9.30
C GLY A 111 8.19 4.76 -10.33
N THR A 112 9.03 3.80 -9.92
CA THR A 112 9.54 2.74 -10.79
C THR A 112 8.48 1.65 -10.99
N LEU A 113 8.67 0.80 -12.00
CA LEU A 113 7.80 -0.34 -12.36
C LEU A 113 6.35 0.00 -12.71
N ARG A 114 5.96 1.28 -12.78
CA ARG A 114 4.56 1.71 -13.04
C ARG A 114 3.97 1.21 -14.36
N ARG A 115 4.79 0.80 -15.29
CA ARG A 115 4.33 0.25 -16.58
C ARG A 115 3.73 -1.16 -16.44
N PHE A 116 3.97 -1.82 -15.32
CA PHE A 116 3.43 -3.15 -15.05
C PHE A 116 2.18 -3.01 -14.17
N ALA A 117 1.07 -3.55 -14.63
CA ALA A 117 -0.16 -3.51 -13.86
C ALA A 117 -0.07 -4.45 -12.65
N THR A 118 0.53 -5.62 -12.84
CA THR A 118 0.61 -6.68 -11.82
C THR A 118 2.03 -7.24 -11.68
N ALA A 119 2.26 -7.97 -10.60
CA ALA A 119 3.50 -8.73 -10.41
C ALA A 119 3.70 -9.83 -11.47
N ALA A 120 2.61 -10.39 -12.00
CA ALA A 120 2.66 -11.34 -13.09
C ALA A 120 3.18 -10.69 -14.39
N ASP A 121 2.78 -9.44 -14.68
CA ASP A 121 3.27 -8.72 -15.85
C ASP A 121 4.77 -8.41 -15.74
N LEU A 122 5.21 -8.03 -14.53
CA LEU A 122 6.63 -7.83 -14.25
C LEU A 122 7.42 -9.12 -14.46
N TYR A 123 6.99 -10.22 -13.86
CA TYR A 123 7.62 -11.53 -14.01
C TYR A 123 7.70 -11.95 -15.50
N ALA A 124 6.59 -11.88 -16.20
CA ALA A 124 6.52 -12.25 -17.63
C ALA A 124 7.49 -11.41 -18.47
N TYR A 125 7.59 -10.12 -18.18
CA TYR A 125 8.55 -9.24 -18.86
C TYR A 125 9.99 -9.62 -18.54
N ILE A 126 10.33 -9.81 -17.26
CA ILE A 126 11.70 -10.19 -16.87
C ILE A 126 12.10 -11.50 -17.56
N ARG A 127 11.24 -12.50 -17.51
CA ARG A 127 11.48 -13.81 -18.12
C ARG A 127 11.69 -13.73 -19.63
N ALA A 128 10.90 -12.89 -20.31
CA ALA A 128 10.95 -12.80 -21.78
C ALA A 128 12.02 -11.85 -22.32
N ARG A 129 12.50 -10.90 -21.51
CA ARG A 129 13.33 -9.78 -21.99
C ARG A 129 14.63 -9.58 -21.24
N MET A 130 14.83 -10.26 -20.12
CA MET A 130 16.01 -10.11 -19.27
C MET A 130 16.70 -11.45 -19.00
N PRO A 131 18.02 -11.44 -18.79
CA PRO A 131 18.95 -10.32 -19.00
C PRO A 131 18.92 -9.82 -20.43
N PHE A 132 19.08 -8.52 -20.67
CA PHE A 132 18.90 -7.90 -21.98
C PHE A 132 19.79 -8.51 -23.08
N HIS A 133 21.03 -8.89 -22.74
CA HIS A 133 21.98 -9.52 -23.65
C HIS A 133 21.68 -11.00 -23.90
N ALA A 134 20.90 -11.65 -23.05
CA ALA A 134 20.57 -13.07 -23.14
C ALA A 134 19.16 -13.36 -22.59
N PRO A 135 18.10 -12.90 -23.27
CA PRO A 135 16.73 -13.11 -22.81
C PRO A 135 16.40 -14.59 -22.64
N GLY A 136 15.72 -14.95 -21.56
CA GLY A 136 15.30 -16.32 -21.28
C GLY A 136 16.43 -17.25 -20.78
N SER A 137 17.64 -16.75 -20.53
CA SER A 137 18.83 -17.58 -20.21
C SER A 137 18.93 -18.02 -18.77
N LEU A 138 18.17 -17.40 -17.85
CA LEU A 138 18.22 -17.79 -16.43
C LEU A 138 17.34 -19.01 -16.15
N PRO A 139 17.68 -19.81 -15.14
CA PRO A 139 16.77 -20.80 -14.61
C PRO A 139 15.44 -20.18 -14.16
N GLU A 140 14.36 -20.91 -14.28
CA GLU A 140 13.02 -20.47 -13.89
C GLU A 140 12.97 -20.01 -12.42
N ALA A 141 13.67 -20.72 -11.54
CA ALA A 141 13.75 -20.35 -10.13
C ALA A 141 14.42 -18.98 -9.90
N ASP A 142 15.38 -18.60 -10.76
CA ASP A 142 16.06 -17.29 -10.66
C ASP A 142 15.14 -16.17 -11.14
N TYR A 143 14.31 -16.40 -12.16
CA TYR A 143 13.30 -15.44 -12.59
C TYR A 143 12.25 -15.17 -11.50
N ARG A 144 11.79 -16.22 -10.82
CA ARG A 144 10.87 -16.09 -9.68
C ARG A 144 11.54 -15.35 -8.52
N ALA A 145 12.75 -15.74 -8.18
CA ALA A 145 13.49 -15.15 -7.09
C ALA A 145 13.77 -13.66 -7.30
N VAL A 146 14.25 -13.25 -8.48
CA VAL A 146 14.51 -11.83 -8.74
C VAL A 146 13.22 -11.01 -8.79
N THR A 147 12.09 -11.61 -9.22
CA THR A 147 10.79 -10.96 -9.13
C THR A 147 10.39 -10.76 -7.68
N ALA A 148 10.50 -11.79 -6.84
CA ALA A 148 10.24 -11.71 -5.39
C ALA A 148 11.07 -10.60 -4.71
N PHE A 149 12.37 -10.53 -5.03
CA PHE A 149 13.24 -9.45 -4.55
C PHE A 149 12.73 -8.05 -4.95
N LEU A 150 12.33 -7.86 -6.19
CA LEU A 150 11.79 -6.57 -6.63
C LEU A 150 10.48 -6.24 -5.91
N LEU A 151 9.59 -7.22 -5.69
CA LEU A 151 8.36 -7.03 -4.92
C LEU A 151 8.66 -6.60 -3.49
N GLN A 152 9.63 -7.25 -2.83
CA GLN A 152 10.10 -6.88 -1.50
C GLN A 152 10.60 -5.44 -1.47
N ARG A 153 11.42 -5.04 -2.45
CA ARG A 153 11.95 -3.67 -2.56
C ARG A 153 10.87 -2.62 -2.83
N HIS A 154 9.71 -3.04 -3.29
CA HIS A 154 8.51 -2.22 -3.48
C HIS A 154 7.50 -2.31 -2.31
N GLY A 155 7.90 -2.92 -1.20
CA GLY A 155 7.08 -2.98 0.03
C GLY A 155 5.92 -3.97 -0.05
N ILE A 156 5.91 -4.89 -1.00
CA ILE A 156 4.92 -5.97 -1.07
C ILE A 156 5.39 -7.08 -0.12
N PRO A 157 4.62 -7.45 0.90
CA PRO A 157 5.06 -8.38 1.93
C PRO A 157 5.11 -9.83 1.43
N ALA A 158 6.04 -10.61 2.00
CA ALA A 158 6.07 -12.06 1.88
C ALA A 158 4.85 -12.71 2.54
N ASP A 159 4.45 -13.90 2.07
CA ASP A 159 3.36 -14.68 2.66
C ASP A 159 3.76 -16.11 3.04
N GLY A 160 5.03 -16.44 2.86
CA GLY A 160 5.57 -17.76 3.15
C GLY A 160 5.27 -18.81 2.08
N ARG A 161 4.62 -18.47 0.97
CA ARG A 161 4.42 -19.35 -0.19
C ARG A 161 5.43 -19.03 -1.28
N PRO A 162 5.88 -20.02 -2.08
CA PRO A 162 6.70 -19.73 -3.25
C PRO A 162 5.99 -18.77 -4.20
N PHE A 163 6.75 -17.93 -4.90
CA PHE A 163 6.22 -17.07 -5.94
C PHE A 163 5.52 -17.88 -7.03
N ASP A 164 4.25 -17.61 -7.21
CA ASP A 164 3.43 -18.22 -8.25
C ASP A 164 2.97 -17.15 -9.26
N PRO A 165 3.38 -17.25 -10.54
CA PRO A 165 3.00 -16.29 -11.58
C PRO A 165 1.49 -16.15 -11.78
N GLU A 166 0.70 -17.21 -11.57
CA GLU A 166 -0.76 -17.13 -11.70
C GLU A 166 -1.38 -16.34 -10.54
N ALA A 167 -0.98 -16.65 -9.31
CA ALA A 167 -1.41 -15.90 -8.13
C ALA A 167 -0.95 -14.43 -8.18
N ALA A 168 0.19 -14.18 -8.80
CA ALA A 168 0.78 -12.83 -8.95
C ALA A 168 -0.06 -11.88 -9.82
N ARG A 169 -1.04 -12.37 -10.58
CA ARG A 169 -2.04 -11.54 -11.29
C ARG A 169 -2.92 -10.73 -10.34
N GLY A 170 -3.10 -11.22 -9.13
CA GLY A 170 -3.85 -10.52 -8.08
C GLY A 170 -3.03 -9.47 -7.32
N ILE A 171 -1.75 -9.27 -7.64
CA ILE A 171 -0.84 -8.37 -6.93
C ILE A 171 -0.60 -7.12 -7.78
N PRO A 172 -1.26 -5.99 -7.48
CA PRO A 172 -1.06 -4.76 -8.23
C PRO A 172 0.30 -4.14 -7.91
N LEU A 173 1.05 -3.75 -8.95
CA LEU A 173 2.29 -2.97 -8.84
C LEU A 173 2.07 -1.48 -9.03
N SER A 174 1.14 -1.10 -9.89
CA SER A 174 0.61 0.24 -9.89
C SER A 174 -0.35 0.31 -8.71
N ALA A 175 0.02 1.04 -7.65
CA ALA A 175 -0.99 1.44 -6.68
C ALA A 175 -2.18 2.01 -7.47
N PRO A 176 -3.43 1.58 -7.19
CA PRO A 176 -4.56 2.32 -7.69
C PRO A 176 -4.30 3.77 -7.26
N THR A 177 -4.20 4.68 -8.22
CA THR A 177 -4.21 6.11 -7.91
C THR A 177 -5.45 6.28 -7.03
N PRO A 178 -5.31 6.65 -5.74
CA PRO A 178 -6.49 6.80 -4.89
C PRO A 178 -7.42 7.72 -5.67
N PRO A 179 -8.70 7.37 -5.83
CA PRO A 179 -9.63 8.17 -6.58
C PRO A 179 -9.58 9.58 -5.98
N GLY A 180 -8.88 10.48 -6.69
CA GLY A 180 -8.72 11.89 -6.35
C GLY A 180 -8.44 12.11 -4.86
N GLU A 181 -7.17 12.23 -4.46
CA GLU A 181 -6.86 13.29 -3.51
C GLU A 181 -7.13 14.64 -4.20
N GLY A 182 -8.36 14.75 -4.71
CA GLY A 182 -8.99 16.00 -4.98
C GLY A 182 -9.03 16.72 -3.66
N ARG A 183 -8.03 17.62 -3.48
CA ARG A 183 -8.12 18.73 -2.55
C ARG A 183 -8.72 18.30 -1.22
N ARG A 184 -7.92 17.77 -0.32
CA ARG A 184 -8.24 17.86 1.11
C ARG A 184 -8.48 19.35 1.36
N THR A 185 -9.74 19.75 1.30
CA THR A 185 -10.18 20.97 1.95
C THR A 185 -9.84 20.75 3.40
N VAL A 186 -8.72 21.33 3.82
CA VAL A 186 -8.39 21.47 5.23
C VAL A 186 -9.52 22.31 5.77
N LEU A 187 -10.56 21.69 6.30
CA LEU A 187 -11.56 22.38 7.09
C LEU A 187 -10.78 23.07 8.20
N PRO A 188 -10.78 24.38 8.27
CA PRO A 188 -10.02 25.08 9.31
C PRO A 188 -10.50 24.57 10.65
N ALA A 189 -9.57 24.21 11.51
CA ALA A 189 -9.80 23.68 12.87
C ALA A 189 -10.75 24.54 13.73
N ALA A 190 -11.10 25.72 13.26
CA ALA A 190 -12.08 26.63 13.86
C ALA A 190 -13.53 26.08 13.93
N ILE A 191 -13.91 25.10 13.08
CA ILE A 191 -15.29 24.57 13.11
C ILE A 191 -15.48 23.52 14.23
N LEU A 192 -14.41 22.86 14.69
CA LEU A 192 -14.51 21.93 15.82
C LEU A 192 -14.58 22.62 17.20
N ALA A 193 -14.17 23.90 17.30
CA ALA A 193 -14.24 24.64 18.56
C ALA A 193 -15.65 25.14 18.90
N LEU A 194 -16.54 25.32 17.91
CA LEU A 194 -17.91 25.81 18.16
C LEU A 194 -18.88 24.71 18.61
N GLY A 195 -18.62 23.43 18.27
CA GLY A 195 -19.43 22.30 18.72
C GLY A 195 -19.26 21.94 20.20
N GLY A 196 -18.08 22.20 20.77
CA GLY A 196 -17.78 21.90 22.18
C GLY A 196 -18.43 22.86 23.18
N VAL A 197 -18.64 24.11 22.80
CA VAL A 197 -19.21 25.13 23.70
C VAL A 197 -20.71 24.94 23.88
N ALA A 198 -21.43 24.49 22.86
CA ALA A 198 -22.87 24.26 22.92
C ALA A 198 -23.22 23.06 23.82
N ALA A 199 -22.44 21.98 23.77
CA ALA A 199 -22.67 20.79 24.61
C ALA A 199 -22.34 21.04 26.10
N GLY A 200 -21.30 21.82 26.40
CA GLY A 200 -20.91 22.20 27.75
C GLY A 200 -21.93 23.12 28.44
N GLY A 201 -22.54 24.04 27.68
CA GLY A 201 -23.56 24.96 28.19
C GLY A 201 -24.85 24.27 28.64
N ILE A 202 -25.29 23.25 27.88
CA ILE A 202 -26.51 22.48 28.22
C ILE A 202 -26.29 21.65 29.51
N LEU A 203 -25.10 21.02 29.67
CA LEU A 203 -24.81 20.22 30.88
C LEU A 203 -24.72 21.07 32.13
N LEU A 204 -24.11 22.25 32.04
CA LEU A 204 -24.02 23.20 33.17
C LEU A 204 -25.39 23.76 33.57
N GLY A 205 -26.25 24.07 32.56
CA GLY A 205 -27.62 24.54 32.79
C GLY A 205 -28.48 23.52 33.52
N VAL A 206 -28.38 22.23 33.15
CA VAL A 206 -29.12 21.13 33.82
C VAL A 206 -28.63 20.92 35.26
N LEU A 207 -27.32 20.97 35.51
CA LEU A 207 -26.75 20.82 36.86
C LEU A 207 -27.12 21.97 37.79
N LEU A 208 -27.15 23.20 37.28
CA LEU A 208 -27.57 24.37 38.08
C LEU A 208 -29.07 24.36 38.33
N GLY A 209 -29.89 23.91 37.40
CA GLY A 209 -31.34 23.72 37.59
C GLY A 209 -31.67 22.70 38.64
N LEU A 210 -30.97 21.57 38.70
CA LEU A 210 -31.13 20.53 39.69
C LEU A 210 -30.70 21.00 41.10
N ARG A 211 -29.66 21.81 41.23
CA ARG A 211 -29.23 22.39 42.52
C ARG A 211 -30.26 23.42 43.07
N ARG A 212 -30.88 24.21 42.19
CA ARG A 212 -31.92 25.16 42.63
C ARG A 212 -33.19 24.44 43.16
N ARG A 213 -33.62 23.35 42.50
CA ARG A 213 -34.77 22.55 42.99
C ARG A 213 -34.51 21.87 44.31
N ARG A 214 -33.29 21.47 44.66
CA ARG A 214 -32.97 20.89 45.98
C ARG A 214 -33.03 21.90 47.13
N ARG A 215 -32.77 23.19 46.87
CA ARG A 215 -32.84 24.23 47.91
C ARG A 215 -34.26 24.65 48.25
N SER A 216 -35.26 24.40 47.40
CA SER A 216 -36.66 24.72 47.66
C SER A 216 -37.44 23.64 48.43
N LEU A 217 -36.82 22.51 48.73
CA LEU A 217 -37.45 21.39 49.40
C LEU A 217 -37.08 21.26 50.90
N TRP A 218 -36.34 22.23 51.46
CA TRP A 218 -36.01 22.22 52.91
C TRP A 218 -36.65 23.40 53.52
N PRO A 219 -37.71 23.20 54.34
CA PRO A 219 -38.27 24.27 55.15
C PRO A 219 -37.30 24.55 56.30
N SER A 220 -36.96 25.82 56.49
CA SER A 220 -36.25 26.33 57.71
C SER A 220 -37.12 26.20 58.89
N GLY A 221 -36.75 25.27 59.79
CA GLY A 221 -37.23 25.30 61.22
C GLY A 221 -36.28 26.08 62.07
#